data_3962d37c13121ddf3f383180fdb11a8b
#
_entry.id   3962d37c13121ddf3f383180fdb11a8b
#
_cell.length_a   1.000
_cell.length_b   1.000
_cell.length_c   1.000
_cell.angle_alpha   90.00
_cell.angle_beta   90.00
_cell.angle_gamma   90.00
#
_symmetry.space_group_name_H-M   'P 1'
#
loop_
_entity.id
_entity.type
_entity.pdbx_description
1 polymer ?
#
loop_
_entity_poly.entity_id
_entity_poly.type
_entity_poly.pdbx_seq_one_letter_code
_entity_poly.pdbx_strand_id
1 'polypeptide(L)'
;MAHSLDLPPVPRGLKGRAVELSTLSRLIEETAPARLALIGAGGSGKSMLANALGHRMARFFERRVHWFRVGSWDFYTLTEMFALRFGVPGGDGRVERLRAFFRRTGPRLVILDNHEDDRAMAQLLDSLAGTPLTIMITARRCLLAGVLVFPVTAPLVTAGRSAFPRVAKLTRLLRWNPLALDIADGIVSSGASTLPALRDYLEANGVAKVRVIAHEDDLPEIALLVAWAWPRLSAASRRVLGVLAHIEGDHVDLGSLATLSRVPRGLAQALKPLERWHLVQEPIAERFTLHAVVRHAVLKRTHLPPERVYLHYVSLLEAHPERLELEQTHLFSAMDHAHRTSDLNAMLRVEELARRLAER
;
A
#
# COMPACT_ATOMS: atom_id res chain seq x y z
N MET A 1 -5.42 28.73 6.02
CA MET A 1 -6.14 27.46 5.86
C MET A 1 -5.40 26.40 6.68
N ALA A 2 -6.11 25.67 7.55
CA ALA A 2 -5.48 24.58 8.29
C ALA A 2 -5.18 23.45 7.29
N HIS A 3 -3.91 23.25 6.96
CA HIS A 3 -3.50 22.14 6.11
C HIS A 3 -3.91 20.83 6.78
N SER A 4 -4.86 20.11 6.19
CA SER A 4 -5.14 18.72 6.60
C SER A 4 -3.86 17.91 6.41
N LEU A 5 -3.57 17.00 7.34
CA LEU A 5 -2.48 16.05 7.16
C LEU A 5 -2.79 15.17 5.94
N ASP A 6 -1.82 15.07 5.05
CA ASP A 6 -1.91 14.24 3.86
C ASP A 6 -1.42 12.82 4.17
N LEU A 7 -2.12 12.19 5.11
CA LEU A 7 -1.84 10.85 5.62
C LEU A 7 -3.11 10.01 5.63
N PRO A 8 -3.02 8.70 5.45
CA PRO A 8 -4.11 7.79 5.78
C PRO A 8 -4.57 7.99 7.23
N PRO A 9 -5.81 7.64 7.58
CA PRO A 9 -6.30 7.73 8.95
C PRO A 9 -5.35 7.06 9.95
N VAL A 10 -5.32 7.57 11.18
CA VAL A 10 -4.50 6.97 12.25
C VAL A 10 -4.79 5.47 12.35
N PRO A 11 -3.78 4.60 12.26
CA PRO A 11 -4.01 3.17 12.24
C PRO A 11 -4.60 2.70 13.59
N ARG A 12 -5.73 2.02 13.52
CA ARG A 12 -6.34 1.38 14.68
C ARG A 12 -5.60 0.07 14.97
N GLY A 13 -5.21 -0.15 16.21
CA GLY A 13 -4.65 -1.45 16.62
C GLY A 13 -3.14 -1.63 16.42
N LEU A 14 -2.36 -0.56 16.38
CA LEU A 14 -0.90 -0.65 16.40
C LEU A 14 -0.43 -1.16 17.78
N LYS A 15 -0.42 -2.50 17.95
CA LYS A 15 -0.07 -3.15 19.22
C LYS A 15 1.43 -3.49 19.24
N GLY A 16 2.08 -3.29 20.39
CA GLY A 16 3.46 -3.73 20.62
C GLY A 16 4.55 -2.95 19.87
N ARG A 17 4.27 -1.74 19.35
CA ARG A 17 5.19 -0.93 18.54
C ARG A 17 5.66 0.38 19.21
N ALA A 18 5.41 0.54 20.50
CA ALA A 18 5.73 1.78 21.21
C ALA A 18 7.24 2.07 21.23
N VAL A 19 8.06 1.03 21.33
CA VAL A 19 9.53 1.15 21.34
C VAL A 19 10.03 1.59 19.97
N GLU A 20 9.60 0.91 18.91
CA GLU A 20 9.98 1.27 17.53
C GLU A 20 9.54 2.69 17.18
N LEU A 21 8.31 3.09 17.54
CA LEU A 21 7.82 4.46 17.31
C LEU A 21 8.69 5.49 18.04
N SER A 22 9.06 5.23 19.30
CA SER A 22 9.89 6.16 20.07
C SER A 22 11.30 6.24 19.52
N THR A 23 11.88 5.10 19.14
CA THR A 23 13.24 5.04 18.55
C THR A 23 13.27 5.78 17.21
N LEU A 24 12.30 5.53 16.33
CA LEU A 24 12.23 6.17 15.01
C LEU A 24 11.93 7.68 15.11
N SER A 25 11.07 8.11 16.04
CA SER A 25 10.81 9.53 16.26
C SER A 25 12.09 10.26 16.66
N ARG A 26 12.81 9.72 17.64
CA ARG A 26 14.08 10.29 18.09
C ARG A 26 15.12 10.31 16.97
N LEU A 27 15.25 9.20 16.22
CA LEU A 27 16.17 9.13 15.10
C LEU A 27 15.89 10.23 14.06
N ILE A 28 14.62 10.48 13.70
CA ILE A 28 14.24 11.54 12.77
C ILE A 28 14.54 12.92 13.36
N GLU A 29 14.22 13.16 14.63
CA GLU A 29 14.49 14.42 15.30
C GLU A 29 16.00 14.77 15.34
N GLU A 30 16.85 13.74 15.52
CA GLU A 30 18.31 13.90 15.61
C GLU A 30 18.99 13.99 14.22
N THR A 31 18.40 13.42 13.16
CA THR A 31 19.06 13.25 11.85
C THR A 31 18.42 14.01 10.70
N ALA A 32 17.24 14.63 10.89
CA ALA A 32 16.56 15.35 9.80
C ALA A 32 17.41 16.51 9.25
N PRO A 33 17.49 16.68 7.91
CA PRO A 33 16.86 15.88 6.87
C PRO A 33 17.53 14.52 6.66
N ALA A 34 16.75 13.44 6.65
CA ALA A 34 17.26 12.08 6.61
C ALA A 34 16.58 11.23 5.53
N ARG A 35 17.24 10.15 5.14
CA ARG A 35 16.66 9.09 4.29
C ARG A 35 16.57 7.82 5.12
N LEU A 36 15.38 7.29 5.30
CA LEU A 36 15.10 6.16 6.18
C LEU A 36 14.28 5.11 5.43
N ALA A 37 14.63 3.84 5.57
CA ALA A 37 13.85 2.73 5.04
C ALA A 37 13.37 1.80 6.16
N LEU A 38 12.07 1.60 6.26
CA LEU A 38 11.45 0.55 7.07
C LEU A 38 11.39 -0.72 6.23
N ILE A 39 12.21 -1.71 6.57
CA ILE A 39 12.27 -2.96 5.80
C ILE A 39 11.73 -4.14 6.60
N GLY A 40 11.26 -5.17 5.90
CA GLY A 40 10.80 -6.43 6.51
C GLY A 40 9.81 -7.17 5.65
N ALA A 41 9.44 -8.37 6.10
CA ALA A 41 8.50 -9.22 5.39
C ALA A 41 7.16 -8.53 5.12
N GLY A 42 6.46 -8.96 4.08
CA GLY A 42 5.09 -8.54 3.83
C GLY A 42 4.21 -8.85 5.07
N GLY A 43 3.28 -7.95 5.41
CA GLY A 43 2.43 -8.13 6.59
C GLY A 43 3.11 -7.89 7.94
N SER A 44 4.40 -7.49 7.98
CA SER A 44 5.09 -7.15 9.24
C SER A 44 4.61 -5.84 9.89
N GLY A 45 3.80 -5.05 9.19
CA GLY A 45 3.23 -3.81 9.71
C GLY A 45 4.05 -2.55 9.40
N LYS A 46 4.93 -2.57 8.40
CA LYS A 46 5.74 -1.40 7.97
C LYS A 46 4.91 -0.17 7.67
N SER A 47 3.91 -0.30 6.79
CA SER A 47 3.01 0.80 6.40
C SER A 47 2.23 1.34 7.60
N MET A 48 1.75 0.46 8.50
CA MET A 48 1.10 0.89 9.75
C MET A 48 2.05 1.67 10.65
N LEU A 49 3.29 1.20 10.79
CA LEU A 49 4.32 1.87 11.60
C LEU A 49 4.70 3.22 10.97
N ALA A 50 4.90 3.27 9.65
CA ALA A 50 5.18 4.51 8.91
C ALA A 50 4.06 5.54 9.04
N ASN A 51 2.79 5.11 8.91
CA ASN A 51 1.63 5.98 9.08
C ASN A 51 1.54 6.52 10.52
N ALA A 52 1.64 5.67 11.53
CA ALA A 52 1.64 6.08 12.93
C ALA A 52 2.79 7.07 13.24
N LEU A 53 3.96 6.82 12.67
CA LEU A 53 5.11 7.71 12.79
C LEU A 53 4.86 9.05 12.09
N GLY A 54 4.27 9.06 10.89
CA GLY A 54 3.86 10.27 10.19
C GLY A 54 2.93 11.15 11.02
N HIS A 55 1.90 10.57 11.64
CA HIS A 55 1.00 11.28 12.56
C HIS A 55 1.74 11.82 13.79
N ARG A 56 2.63 11.03 14.38
CA ARG A 56 3.44 11.43 15.54
C ARG A 56 4.38 12.58 15.21
N MET A 57 5.02 12.55 14.04
CA MET A 57 5.97 13.56 13.57
C MET A 57 5.30 14.82 12.98
N ALA A 58 3.98 14.82 12.84
CA ALA A 58 3.24 15.92 12.22
C ALA A 58 3.54 17.28 12.87
N ARG A 59 3.75 17.30 14.17
CA ARG A 59 4.06 18.52 14.91
C ARG A 59 5.49 19.02 14.62
N PHE A 60 6.44 18.10 14.55
CA PHE A 60 7.85 18.40 14.26
C PHE A 60 8.02 19.00 12.84
N PHE A 61 7.28 18.48 11.84
CA PHE A 61 7.29 18.97 10.48
C PHE A 61 6.19 20.02 10.20
N GLU A 62 5.64 20.69 11.22
CA GLU A 62 4.61 21.73 11.05
C GLU A 62 3.43 21.29 10.17
N ARG A 63 2.98 20.04 10.33
CA ARG A 63 1.95 19.36 9.53
C ARG A 63 2.31 19.16 8.04
N ARG A 64 3.56 19.36 7.65
CA ARG A 64 4.07 19.09 6.30
C ARG A 64 4.52 17.63 6.18
N VAL A 65 3.58 16.71 6.33
CA VAL A 65 3.79 15.27 6.20
C VAL A 65 2.92 14.75 5.07
N HIS A 66 3.53 14.06 4.11
CA HIS A 66 2.88 13.60 2.89
C HIS A 66 3.09 12.10 2.70
N TRP A 67 2.03 11.44 2.23
CA TRP A 67 2.02 10.00 1.98
C TRP A 67 1.81 9.71 0.50
N PHE A 68 2.64 8.83 -0.04
CA PHE A 68 2.52 8.34 -1.40
C PHE A 68 2.67 6.82 -1.41
N ARG A 69 1.79 6.14 -2.11
CA ARG A 69 1.93 4.72 -2.40
C ARG A 69 2.55 4.57 -3.78
N VAL A 70 3.80 4.14 -3.84
CA VAL A 70 4.63 4.26 -5.05
C VAL A 70 4.78 2.97 -5.85
N GLY A 71 4.70 1.79 -5.23
CA GLY A 71 4.86 0.53 -5.96
C GLY A 71 6.14 0.48 -6.77
N SER A 72 6.01 0.08 -8.04
CA SER A 72 7.11 -0.07 -9.00
C SER A 72 7.16 1.07 -10.04
N TRP A 73 6.65 2.27 -9.71
CA TRP A 73 6.65 3.41 -10.63
C TRP A 73 8.06 3.82 -11.05
N ASP A 74 8.20 4.22 -12.32
CA ASP A 74 9.45 4.72 -12.86
C ASP A 74 9.81 6.12 -12.34
N PHE A 75 11.02 6.57 -12.65
CA PHE A 75 11.51 7.88 -12.20
C PHE A 75 10.68 9.04 -12.76
N TYR A 76 10.18 8.92 -14.00
CA TYR A 76 9.35 9.96 -14.60
C TYR A 76 8.05 10.11 -13.82
N THR A 77 7.33 9.01 -13.61
CA THR A 77 6.06 8.98 -12.87
C THR A 77 6.25 9.47 -11.42
N LEU A 78 7.33 9.05 -10.74
CA LEU A 78 7.64 9.53 -9.39
C LEU A 78 7.85 11.05 -9.34
N THR A 79 8.62 11.62 -10.26
CA THR A 79 8.89 13.06 -10.27
C THR A 79 7.69 13.88 -10.71
N GLU A 80 6.86 13.37 -11.63
CA GLU A 80 5.61 13.99 -12.03
C GLU A 80 4.58 13.99 -10.88
N MET A 81 4.45 12.88 -10.18
CA MET A 81 3.64 12.79 -8.96
C MET A 81 4.04 13.83 -7.91
N PHE A 82 5.36 14.01 -7.68
CA PHE A 82 5.85 15.05 -6.78
C PHE A 82 5.49 16.45 -7.29
N ALA A 83 5.70 16.71 -8.59
CA ALA A 83 5.39 18.00 -9.19
C ALA A 83 3.90 18.34 -9.01
N LEU A 84 3.01 17.44 -9.37
CA LEU A 84 1.57 17.61 -9.22
C LEU A 84 1.15 17.79 -7.76
N ARG A 85 1.66 16.95 -6.87
CA ARG A 85 1.28 17.00 -5.45
C ARG A 85 1.70 18.27 -4.74
N PHE A 86 2.81 18.87 -5.16
CA PHE A 86 3.34 20.09 -4.57
C PHE A 86 3.02 21.36 -5.37
N GLY A 87 2.18 21.27 -6.39
CA GLY A 87 1.81 22.41 -7.25
C GLY A 87 3.01 22.99 -7.99
N VAL A 88 3.96 22.15 -8.37
CA VAL A 88 5.13 22.53 -9.16
C VAL A 88 4.85 22.20 -10.63
N PRO A 89 5.12 23.10 -11.58
CA PRO A 89 4.91 22.80 -13.00
C PRO A 89 5.68 21.55 -13.45
N GLY A 90 5.00 20.63 -14.15
CA GLY A 90 5.56 19.43 -14.74
C GLY A 90 6.44 19.71 -15.97
N GLY A 91 6.74 18.66 -16.74
CA GLY A 91 7.54 18.75 -17.96
C GLY A 91 9.04 18.97 -17.74
N ASP A 92 9.74 19.43 -18.77
CA ASP A 92 11.20 19.62 -18.73
C ASP A 92 11.63 20.57 -17.60
N GLY A 93 12.73 20.22 -16.91
CA GLY A 93 13.25 20.99 -15.77
C GLY A 93 12.43 20.87 -14.49
N ARG A 94 11.47 19.93 -14.39
CA ARG A 94 10.64 19.73 -13.16
C ARG A 94 11.46 19.38 -11.92
N VAL A 95 12.56 18.64 -12.07
CA VAL A 95 13.45 18.27 -10.96
C VAL A 95 14.07 19.51 -10.32
N GLU A 96 14.57 20.43 -11.13
CA GLU A 96 15.15 21.70 -10.67
C GLU A 96 14.09 22.56 -9.96
N ARG A 97 12.88 22.61 -10.50
CA ARG A 97 11.76 23.33 -9.89
C ARG A 97 11.34 22.68 -8.56
N LEU A 98 11.29 21.35 -8.47
CA LEU A 98 11.04 20.64 -7.22
C LEU A 98 12.12 20.93 -6.17
N ARG A 99 13.40 20.91 -6.56
CA ARG A 99 14.51 21.27 -5.64
C ARG A 99 14.37 22.70 -5.13
N ALA A 100 14.09 23.66 -6.02
CA ALA A 100 13.88 25.04 -5.67
C ALA A 100 12.68 25.22 -4.74
N PHE A 101 11.57 24.52 -5.01
CA PHE A 101 10.37 24.53 -4.19
C PHE A 101 10.67 24.01 -2.77
N PHE A 102 11.32 22.85 -2.63
CA PHE A 102 11.60 22.29 -1.32
C PHE A 102 12.59 23.13 -0.51
N ARG A 103 13.61 23.70 -1.16
CA ARG A 103 14.54 24.62 -0.47
C ARG A 103 13.84 25.88 0.05
N ARG A 104 12.89 26.41 -0.71
CA ARG A 104 12.11 27.59 -0.31
C ARG A 104 11.09 27.31 0.78
N THR A 105 10.43 26.15 0.72
CA THR A 105 9.29 25.83 1.60
C THR A 105 9.69 25.11 2.89
N GLY A 106 10.96 24.74 3.03
CA GLY A 106 11.52 24.21 4.27
C GLY A 106 11.22 22.72 4.56
N PRO A 107 11.58 22.27 5.77
CA PRO A 107 11.55 20.85 6.15
C PRO A 107 10.17 20.21 6.03
N ARG A 108 10.13 18.98 5.55
CA ARG A 108 8.93 18.14 5.50
C ARG A 108 9.28 16.65 5.50
N LEU A 109 8.31 15.83 5.89
CA LEU A 109 8.40 14.38 5.81
C LEU A 109 7.60 13.87 4.62
N VAL A 110 8.24 13.09 3.78
CA VAL A 110 7.60 12.38 2.67
C VAL A 110 7.72 10.89 2.92
N ILE A 111 6.59 10.21 2.98
CA ILE A 111 6.50 8.76 3.17
C ILE A 111 6.18 8.12 1.82
N LEU A 112 7.08 7.26 1.34
CA LEU A 112 6.96 6.50 0.10
C LEU A 112 6.67 5.05 0.45
N ASP A 113 5.39 4.68 0.41
CA ASP A 113 4.93 3.37 0.85
C ASP A 113 4.93 2.35 -0.28
N ASN A 114 5.31 1.11 0.07
CA ASN A 114 5.36 -0.05 -0.82
C ASN A 114 6.32 0.12 -2.00
N HIS A 115 7.52 0.59 -1.74
CA HIS A 115 8.57 0.72 -2.76
C HIS A 115 9.05 -0.64 -3.29
N GLU A 116 9.19 -0.77 -4.62
CA GLU A 116 9.55 -2.00 -5.32
C GLU A 116 10.66 -1.82 -6.37
N ASP A 117 11.00 -0.58 -6.81
CA ASP A 117 12.02 -0.30 -7.85
C ASP A 117 13.18 0.54 -7.30
N ASP A 118 14.25 -0.13 -6.84
CA ASP A 118 15.43 0.53 -6.28
C ASP A 118 16.13 1.47 -7.27
N ARG A 119 16.05 1.22 -8.59
CA ARG A 119 16.68 2.09 -9.60
C ARG A 119 15.97 3.44 -9.71
N ALA A 120 14.65 3.42 -9.87
CA ALA A 120 13.84 4.63 -9.93
C ALA A 120 13.95 5.44 -8.65
N MET A 121 13.93 4.75 -7.50
CA MET A 121 14.08 5.39 -6.20
C MET A 121 15.47 6.01 -5.99
N ALA A 122 16.54 5.35 -6.37
CA ALA A 122 17.89 5.92 -6.32
C ALA A 122 17.95 7.23 -7.12
N GLN A 123 17.44 7.22 -8.35
CA GLN A 123 17.38 8.42 -9.19
C GLN A 123 16.57 9.54 -8.52
N LEU A 124 15.43 9.24 -7.89
CA LEU A 124 14.63 10.23 -7.16
C LEU A 124 15.41 10.81 -5.97
N LEU A 125 16.01 9.97 -5.15
CA LEU A 125 16.78 10.40 -3.99
C LEU A 125 17.98 11.27 -4.39
N ASP A 126 18.68 10.91 -5.45
CA ASP A 126 19.82 11.68 -5.95
C ASP A 126 19.37 13.02 -6.56
N SER A 127 18.27 13.01 -7.31
CA SER A 127 17.70 14.23 -7.91
C SER A 127 17.24 15.24 -6.85
N LEU A 128 16.81 14.79 -5.66
CA LEU A 128 16.38 15.62 -4.55
C LEU A 128 17.47 15.82 -3.48
N ALA A 129 18.71 15.47 -3.76
CA ALA A 129 19.82 15.66 -2.83
C ALA A 129 20.03 17.15 -2.49
N GLY A 130 20.38 17.44 -1.24
CA GLY A 130 20.59 18.82 -0.75
C GLY A 130 19.31 19.64 -0.58
N THR A 131 18.14 18.98 -0.55
CA THR A 131 16.87 19.57 -0.13
C THR A 131 16.59 19.24 1.34
N PRO A 132 15.76 20.03 2.06
CA PRO A 132 15.44 19.78 3.48
C PRO A 132 14.34 18.69 3.62
N LEU A 133 14.33 17.70 2.74
CA LEU A 133 13.38 16.61 2.80
C LEU A 133 13.87 15.47 3.69
N THR A 134 13.03 15.05 4.63
CA THR A 134 13.14 13.73 5.24
C THR A 134 12.28 12.76 4.43
N ILE A 135 12.89 11.71 3.89
CA ILE A 135 12.20 10.71 3.08
C ILE A 135 12.21 9.39 3.83
N MET A 136 11.04 8.85 4.08
CA MET A 136 10.84 7.53 4.68
C MET A 136 10.23 6.58 3.65
N ILE A 137 10.91 5.46 3.44
CA ILE A 137 10.50 4.45 2.47
C ILE A 137 10.02 3.22 3.23
N THR A 138 8.94 2.57 2.81
CA THR A 138 8.63 1.21 3.26
C THR A 138 8.90 0.24 2.12
N ALA A 139 9.68 -0.79 2.39
CA ALA A 139 10.08 -1.78 1.40
C ALA A 139 10.26 -3.16 2.04
N ARG A 140 10.37 -4.20 1.23
CA ARG A 140 10.75 -5.53 1.73
C ARG A 140 12.24 -5.61 2.01
N ARG A 141 13.01 -5.02 1.16
CA ARG A 141 14.47 -4.81 1.25
C ARG A 141 14.80 -3.41 0.75
N CYS A 142 15.96 -2.94 1.08
CA CYS A 142 16.47 -1.66 0.59
C CYS A 142 17.99 -1.81 0.37
N LEU A 143 18.43 -1.61 -0.87
CA LEU A 143 19.83 -1.62 -1.26
C LEU A 143 20.33 -0.21 -1.65
N LEU A 144 19.56 0.82 -1.29
CA LEU A 144 19.84 2.21 -1.63
C LEU A 144 20.99 2.76 -0.77
N ALA A 145 21.97 3.36 -1.42
CA ALA A 145 23.08 4.00 -0.74
C ALA A 145 22.61 5.24 0.05
N GLY A 146 23.21 5.48 1.21
CA GLY A 146 22.91 6.64 2.04
C GLY A 146 21.52 6.64 2.68
N VAL A 147 20.86 5.48 2.76
CA VAL A 147 19.57 5.29 3.41
C VAL A 147 19.77 4.52 4.71
N LEU A 148 19.28 5.07 5.83
CA LEU A 148 19.27 4.41 7.13
C LEU A 148 18.21 3.30 7.12
N VAL A 149 18.61 2.07 7.34
CA VAL A 149 17.72 0.91 7.28
C VAL A 149 17.26 0.52 8.68
N PHE A 150 15.95 0.47 8.89
CA PHE A 150 15.33 0.02 10.13
C PHE A 150 14.53 -1.26 9.89
N PRO A 151 14.94 -2.41 10.45
CA PRO A 151 14.22 -3.67 10.26
C PRO A 151 12.94 -3.70 11.11
N VAL A 152 11.80 -3.96 10.45
CA VAL A 152 10.48 -4.12 11.08
C VAL A 152 10.16 -5.61 11.14
N THR A 153 10.41 -6.21 12.29
CA THR A 153 10.07 -7.61 12.57
C THR A 153 8.62 -7.74 13.05
N ALA A 154 8.13 -8.97 13.18
CA ALA A 154 6.87 -9.22 13.85
C ALA A 154 6.90 -8.66 15.28
N PRO A 155 5.81 -8.02 15.79
CA PRO A 155 5.80 -7.48 17.14
C PRO A 155 6.07 -8.61 18.14
N LEU A 156 7.05 -8.41 19.02
CA LEU A 156 7.30 -9.31 20.12
C LEU A 156 6.05 -9.36 21.00
N VAL A 157 5.68 -10.56 21.40
CA VAL A 157 4.59 -10.78 22.37
C VAL A 157 5.03 -10.15 23.69
N THR A 158 4.58 -8.94 23.95
CA THR A 158 4.86 -8.27 25.21
C THR A 158 4.01 -8.90 26.32
N ALA A 159 4.68 -9.42 27.33
CA ALA A 159 4.10 -9.87 28.59
C ALA A 159 3.03 -10.99 28.52
N GLY A 160 3.27 -12.06 27.77
CA GLY A 160 2.45 -13.29 27.85
C GLY A 160 1.05 -13.21 27.27
N ARG A 161 0.63 -12.07 26.72
CA ARG A 161 -0.67 -11.90 26.04
C ARG A 161 -0.47 -11.80 24.53
N SER A 162 -0.91 -12.82 23.79
CA SER A 162 -1.00 -12.79 22.34
C SER A 162 -1.92 -11.65 21.90
N ALA A 163 -1.52 -10.89 20.88
CA ALA A 163 -2.39 -9.92 20.21
C ALA A 163 -3.61 -10.61 19.57
N PHE A 164 -3.51 -11.91 19.33
CA PHE A 164 -4.52 -12.78 18.70
C PHE A 164 -4.82 -14.00 19.59
N PRO A 165 -5.53 -13.83 20.74
CA PRO A 165 -5.71 -14.90 21.73
C PRO A 165 -6.46 -16.12 21.19
N ARG A 166 -7.42 -15.92 20.27
CA ARG A 166 -8.21 -17.02 19.67
C ARG A 166 -7.36 -17.94 18.82
N VAL A 167 -6.37 -17.41 18.13
CA VAL A 167 -5.50 -18.15 17.20
C VAL A 167 -4.05 -18.28 17.70
N ALA A 168 -3.83 -18.09 18.99
CA ALA A 168 -2.49 -18.17 19.59
C ALA A 168 -1.77 -19.49 19.30
N LYS A 169 -2.51 -20.60 19.18
CA LYS A 169 -1.97 -21.93 18.82
C LYS A 169 -1.47 -22.00 17.36
N LEU A 170 -1.89 -21.10 16.49
CA LEU A 170 -1.43 -21.03 15.08
C LEU A 170 -0.19 -20.17 14.88
N THR A 171 0.28 -19.47 15.90
CA THR A 171 1.34 -18.47 15.80
C THR A 171 2.62 -19.03 15.15
N ARG A 172 3.05 -20.24 15.56
CA ARG A 172 4.23 -20.89 14.97
C ARG A 172 3.99 -21.35 13.53
N LEU A 173 2.82 -21.92 13.24
CA LEU A 173 2.44 -22.35 11.89
C LEU A 173 2.36 -21.17 10.91
N LEU A 174 1.90 -20.02 11.39
CA LEU A 174 1.80 -18.77 10.63
C LEU A 174 3.05 -17.87 10.77
N ARG A 175 4.18 -18.44 11.21
CA ARG A 175 5.49 -17.78 11.28
C ARG A 175 5.47 -16.43 11.99
N TRP A 176 4.61 -16.26 12.99
CA TRP A 176 4.43 -15.01 13.73
C TRP A 176 4.03 -13.82 12.84
N ASN A 177 3.56 -14.06 11.62
CA ASN A 177 3.12 -13.01 10.72
C ASN A 177 1.81 -12.38 11.21
N PRO A 178 1.78 -11.08 11.55
CA PRO A 178 0.60 -10.43 12.11
C PRO A 178 -0.61 -10.46 11.18
N LEU A 179 -0.40 -10.26 9.86
CA LEU A 179 -1.47 -10.30 8.88
C LEU A 179 -2.05 -11.71 8.73
N ALA A 180 -1.20 -12.74 8.72
CA ALA A 180 -1.67 -14.12 8.66
C ALA A 180 -2.49 -14.49 9.90
N LEU A 181 -2.06 -14.01 11.09
CA LEU A 181 -2.81 -14.20 12.33
C LEU A 181 -4.14 -13.44 12.32
N ASP A 182 -4.18 -12.23 11.76
CA ASP A 182 -5.39 -11.43 11.62
C ASP A 182 -6.41 -12.10 10.69
N ILE A 183 -5.97 -12.59 9.53
CA ILE A 183 -6.81 -13.36 8.60
C ILE A 183 -7.33 -14.64 9.28
N ALA A 184 -6.47 -15.38 9.97
CA ALA A 184 -6.88 -16.60 10.68
C ALA A 184 -7.88 -16.31 11.80
N ASP A 185 -7.70 -15.21 12.55
CA ASP A 185 -8.65 -14.76 13.58
C ASP A 185 -9.99 -14.37 12.96
N GLY A 186 -10.01 -13.68 11.82
CA GLY A 186 -11.23 -13.36 11.07
C GLY A 186 -11.98 -14.62 10.61
N ILE A 187 -11.26 -15.62 10.09
CA ILE A 187 -11.84 -16.90 9.67
C ILE A 187 -12.48 -17.63 10.86
N VAL A 188 -11.78 -17.73 11.99
CA VAL A 188 -12.28 -18.44 13.18
C VAL A 188 -13.40 -17.66 13.87
N SER A 189 -13.26 -16.34 14.03
CA SER A 189 -14.25 -15.49 14.70
C SER A 189 -15.55 -15.38 13.93
N SER A 190 -15.51 -15.45 12.60
CA SER A 190 -16.71 -15.46 11.74
C SER A 190 -17.45 -16.80 11.73
N GLY A 191 -16.91 -17.86 12.36
CA GLY A 191 -17.45 -19.20 12.32
C GLY A 191 -17.25 -19.93 10.99
N ALA A 192 -16.45 -19.38 10.06
CA ALA A 192 -16.17 -20.01 8.76
C ALA A 192 -15.31 -21.30 8.91
N SER A 193 -14.53 -21.37 9.97
CA SER A 193 -13.81 -22.57 10.41
C SER A 193 -13.68 -22.62 11.92
N THR A 194 -13.45 -23.81 12.45
CA THR A 194 -13.00 -23.97 13.83
C THR A 194 -11.47 -23.88 13.90
N LEU A 195 -10.92 -23.50 15.05
CA LEU A 195 -9.48 -23.46 15.26
C LEU A 195 -8.79 -24.81 14.98
N PRO A 196 -9.32 -25.97 15.45
CA PRO A 196 -8.74 -27.27 15.11
C PRO A 196 -8.73 -27.55 13.59
N ALA A 197 -9.86 -27.34 12.91
CA ALA A 197 -9.97 -27.61 11.47
C ALA A 197 -9.02 -26.71 10.64
N LEU A 198 -8.87 -25.44 11.01
CA LEU A 198 -7.94 -24.54 10.34
C LEU A 198 -6.48 -24.96 10.60
N ARG A 199 -6.16 -25.37 11.83
CA ARG A 199 -4.84 -25.90 12.18
C ARG A 199 -4.51 -27.15 11.36
N ASP A 200 -5.42 -28.14 11.34
CA ASP A 200 -5.22 -29.39 10.63
C ASP A 200 -5.01 -29.13 9.12
N TYR A 201 -5.76 -28.18 8.53
CA TYR A 201 -5.53 -27.77 7.15
C TYR A 201 -4.12 -27.18 6.95
N LEU A 202 -3.67 -26.28 7.81
CA LEU A 202 -2.36 -25.65 7.72
C LEU A 202 -1.23 -26.67 7.91
N GLU A 203 -1.38 -27.65 8.81
CA GLU A 203 -0.43 -28.73 9.04
C GLU A 203 -0.39 -29.69 7.83
N ALA A 204 -1.54 -30.09 7.31
CA ALA A 204 -1.65 -30.99 6.17
C ALA A 204 -1.08 -30.43 4.87
N ASN A 205 -1.29 -29.13 4.63
CA ASN A 205 -0.83 -28.45 3.43
C ASN A 205 0.54 -27.77 3.62
N GLY A 206 1.03 -27.74 4.81
CA GLY A 206 2.27 -27.30 5.43
C GLY A 206 3.08 -26.23 4.67
N VAL A 207 3.48 -25.21 5.39
CA VAL A 207 4.44 -24.18 4.92
C VAL A 207 5.72 -24.80 4.32
N ALA A 208 6.10 -26.01 4.74
CA ALA A 208 7.22 -26.76 4.21
C ALA A 208 6.92 -27.52 2.88
N LYS A 209 5.66 -27.76 2.55
CA LYS A 209 5.25 -28.45 1.32
C LYS A 209 4.98 -27.50 0.15
N VAL A 210 4.73 -26.23 0.41
CA VAL A 210 4.69 -25.23 -0.65
C VAL A 210 6.13 -25.06 -1.13
N ARG A 211 6.50 -25.74 -2.21
CA ARG A 211 7.72 -25.42 -2.96
C ARG A 211 7.56 -23.99 -3.43
N VAL A 212 8.08 -23.07 -2.64
CA VAL A 212 8.30 -21.71 -3.04
C VAL A 212 9.38 -21.79 -4.10
N ILE A 213 8.97 -21.77 -5.36
CA ILE A 213 9.84 -21.25 -6.40
C ILE A 213 9.93 -19.77 -6.01
N ALA A 214 11.05 -19.48 -5.35
CA ALA A 214 11.21 -18.30 -4.53
C ALA A 214 11.16 -17.02 -5.37
N HIS A 215 9.97 -16.48 -5.56
CA HIS A 215 9.83 -15.04 -5.57
C HIS A 215 9.78 -14.62 -4.09
N GLU A 216 10.63 -13.68 -3.71
CA GLU A 216 10.71 -13.11 -2.34
C GLU A 216 9.36 -12.59 -1.83
N ASP A 217 8.36 -12.56 -2.69
CA ASP A 217 6.99 -12.09 -2.51
C ASP A 217 6.03 -13.14 -1.95
N ASP A 218 6.41 -14.41 -2.00
CA ASP A 218 5.57 -15.50 -1.54
C ASP A 218 5.69 -15.68 -0.03
N LEU A 219 4.70 -15.21 0.70
CA LEU A 219 4.48 -15.60 2.08
C LEU A 219 3.61 -16.85 2.09
N PRO A 220 4.20 -18.05 2.30
CA PRO A 220 3.47 -19.30 2.20
C PRO A 220 2.27 -19.35 3.13
N GLU A 221 2.35 -18.74 4.31
CA GLU A 221 1.27 -18.67 5.29
C GLU A 221 0.07 -17.87 4.76
N ILE A 222 0.29 -16.76 4.06
CA ILE A 222 -0.78 -15.96 3.43
C ILE A 222 -1.35 -16.72 2.22
N ALA A 223 -0.48 -17.28 1.40
CA ALA A 223 -0.90 -18.07 0.22
C ALA A 223 -1.77 -19.27 0.61
N LEU A 224 -1.46 -19.94 1.74
CA LEU A 224 -2.26 -21.05 2.28
C LEU A 224 -3.63 -20.56 2.79
N LEU A 225 -3.69 -19.45 3.51
CA LEU A 225 -4.95 -18.88 3.98
C LEU A 225 -5.84 -18.42 2.83
N VAL A 226 -5.26 -17.78 1.80
CA VAL A 226 -5.98 -17.43 0.57
C VAL A 226 -6.43 -18.70 -0.17
N ALA A 227 -5.61 -19.75 -0.24
CA ALA A 227 -5.97 -21.02 -0.86
C ALA A 227 -7.10 -21.73 -0.09
N TRP A 228 -7.12 -21.62 1.24
CA TRP A 228 -8.22 -22.11 2.07
C TRP A 228 -9.51 -21.34 1.80
N ALA A 229 -9.42 -20.01 1.72
CA ALA A 229 -10.56 -19.13 1.53
C ALA A 229 -11.17 -19.24 0.13
N TRP A 230 -10.34 -19.35 -0.90
CA TRP A 230 -10.73 -19.25 -2.30
C TRP A 230 -11.92 -20.14 -2.71
N PRO A 231 -11.92 -21.47 -2.45
CA PRO A 231 -13.05 -22.35 -2.83
C PRO A 231 -14.32 -22.06 -2.02
N ARG A 232 -14.22 -21.40 -0.87
CA ARG A 232 -15.33 -21.07 0.04
C ARG A 232 -15.97 -19.72 -0.29
N LEU A 233 -15.31 -18.91 -1.10
CA LEU A 233 -15.85 -17.65 -1.60
C LEU A 233 -16.84 -17.89 -2.73
N SER A 234 -17.89 -17.07 -2.79
CA SER A 234 -18.80 -17.03 -3.93
C SER A 234 -18.09 -16.57 -5.21
N ALA A 235 -18.65 -16.87 -6.38
CA ALA A 235 -18.12 -16.38 -7.64
C ALA A 235 -18.06 -14.85 -7.68
N ALA A 236 -19.04 -14.16 -7.10
CA ALA A 236 -19.05 -12.70 -6.97
C ALA A 236 -17.91 -12.21 -6.07
N SER A 237 -17.71 -12.81 -4.88
CA SER A 237 -16.61 -12.46 -3.97
C SER A 237 -15.24 -12.68 -4.60
N ARG A 238 -15.05 -13.77 -5.37
CA ARG A 238 -13.79 -14.02 -6.10
C ARG A 238 -13.54 -12.96 -7.18
N ARG A 239 -14.57 -12.53 -7.92
CA ARG A 239 -14.43 -11.45 -8.93
C ARG A 239 -14.06 -10.12 -8.27
N VAL A 240 -14.73 -9.76 -7.16
CA VAL A 240 -14.42 -8.55 -6.39
C VAL A 240 -13.00 -8.58 -5.88
N LEU A 241 -12.58 -9.68 -5.24
CA LEU A 241 -11.22 -9.86 -4.73
C LEU A 241 -10.18 -9.81 -5.86
N GLY A 242 -10.52 -10.41 -7.03
CA GLY A 242 -9.69 -10.37 -8.23
C GLY A 242 -9.49 -8.96 -8.77
N VAL A 243 -10.55 -8.17 -8.86
CA VAL A 243 -10.45 -6.75 -9.28
C VAL A 243 -9.54 -5.96 -8.35
N LEU A 244 -9.76 -6.06 -7.03
CA LEU A 244 -8.92 -5.39 -6.05
C LEU A 244 -7.44 -5.81 -6.15
N ALA A 245 -7.16 -7.05 -6.57
CA ALA A 245 -5.80 -7.52 -6.75
C ALA A 245 -5.10 -6.89 -7.98
N HIS A 246 -5.83 -6.56 -9.03
CA HIS A 246 -5.28 -5.98 -10.26
C HIS A 246 -5.23 -4.45 -10.25
N ILE A 247 -5.77 -3.79 -9.21
CA ILE A 247 -5.72 -2.34 -9.10
C ILE A 247 -4.54 -1.96 -8.20
N GLU A 248 -3.56 -1.29 -8.77
CA GLU A 248 -2.35 -0.85 -8.05
C GLU A 248 -2.58 0.41 -7.21
N GLY A 249 -3.75 1.04 -7.35
CA GLY A 249 -4.12 2.22 -6.57
C GLY A 249 -4.27 1.97 -5.07
N ASP A 250 -4.54 3.03 -4.33
CA ASP A 250 -4.59 2.99 -2.87
C ASP A 250 -5.87 2.32 -2.35
N HIS A 251 -7.01 2.71 -2.91
CA HIS A 251 -8.34 2.17 -2.57
C HIS A 251 -9.34 2.37 -3.71
N VAL A 252 -10.34 1.53 -3.79
CA VAL A 252 -11.34 1.50 -4.86
C VAL A 252 -12.72 1.76 -4.27
N ASP A 253 -13.49 2.68 -4.86
CA ASP A 253 -14.87 2.94 -4.47
C ASP A 253 -15.84 1.84 -4.93
N LEU A 254 -17.02 1.79 -4.30
CA LEU A 254 -18.06 0.79 -4.61
C LEU A 254 -18.49 0.82 -6.08
N GLY A 255 -18.61 2.01 -6.70
CA GLY A 255 -19.04 2.15 -8.09
C GLY A 255 -18.04 1.55 -9.07
N SER A 256 -16.77 1.90 -8.91
CA SER A 256 -15.66 1.33 -9.69
C SER A 256 -15.56 -0.18 -9.48
N LEU A 257 -15.68 -0.62 -8.23
CA LEU A 257 -15.61 -2.03 -7.86
C LEU A 257 -16.77 -2.84 -8.48
N ALA A 258 -18.01 -2.30 -8.46
CA ALA A 258 -19.17 -2.91 -9.10
C ALA A 258 -18.98 -3.06 -10.62
N THR A 259 -18.50 -2.00 -11.27
CA THR A 259 -18.28 -1.94 -12.72
C THR A 259 -17.18 -2.92 -13.15
N LEU A 260 -16.02 -2.85 -12.53
CA LEU A 260 -14.86 -3.67 -12.91
C LEU A 260 -15.08 -5.16 -12.58
N SER A 261 -15.72 -5.47 -11.45
CA SER A 261 -16.02 -6.86 -11.07
C SER A 261 -17.22 -7.45 -11.82
N ARG A 262 -18.00 -6.62 -12.52
CA ARG A 262 -19.31 -7.01 -13.11
C ARG A 262 -20.26 -7.58 -12.05
N VAL A 263 -20.31 -6.96 -10.88
CA VAL A 263 -21.20 -7.31 -9.76
C VAL A 263 -22.02 -6.07 -9.38
N PRO A 264 -22.90 -5.57 -10.25
CA PRO A 264 -23.69 -4.35 -9.98
C PRO A 264 -24.76 -4.57 -8.91
N ARG A 265 -25.17 -5.81 -8.71
CA ARG A 265 -26.13 -6.18 -7.65
C ARG A 265 -25.48 -7.19 -6.71
N GLY A 266 -25.70 -7.02 -5.39
CA GLY A 266 -25.15 -7.91 -4.38
C GLY A 266 -23.66 -7.67 -4.06
N LEU A 267 -23.08 -6.52 -4.41
CA LEU A 267 -21.69 -6.18 -4.11
C LEU A 267 -21.41 -6.23 -2.60
N ALA A 268 -22.30 -5.67 -1.77
CA ALA A 268 -22.18 -5.71 -0.32
C ALA A 268 -22.18 -7.16 0.22
N GLN A 269 -23.00 -8.05 -0.36
CA GLN A 269 -22.99 -9.47 -0.03
C GLN A 269 -21.66 -10.14 -0.40
N ALA A 270 -21.08 -9.74 -1.55
CA ALA A 270 -19.81 -10.28 -2.03
C ALA A 270 -18.62 -9.79 -1.18
N LEU A 271 -18.66 -8.56 -0.67
CA LEU A 271 -17.65 -7.97 0.20
C LEU A 271 -17.67 -8.58 1.61
N LYS A 272 -18.84 -8.87 2.15
CA LYS A 272 -19.05 -9.30 3.53
C LYS A 272 -18.13 -10.44 4.02
N PRO A 273 -17.93 -11.57 3.30
CA PRO A 273 -16.95 -12.58 3.71
C PRO A 273 -15.51 -12.09 3.60
N LEU A 274 -15.20 -11.22 2.63
CA LEU A 274 -13.85 -10.68 2.43
C LEU A 274 -13.43 -9.78 3.60
N GLU A 275 -14.33 -8.94 4.08
CA GLU A 275 -14.14 -8.10 5.26
C GLU A 275 -14.05 -8.94 6.54
N ARG A 276 -14.97 -9.88 6.75
CA ARG A 276 -15.01 -10.75 7.93
C ARG A 276 -13.75 -11.63 8.07
N TRP A 277 -13.14 -12.02 6.96
CA TRP A 277 -11.90 -12.81 6.96
C TRP A 277 -10.65 -11.92 6.85
N HIS A 278 -10.81 -10.60 6.97
CA HIS A 278 -9.75 -9.60 6.89
C HIS A 278 -8.89 -9.72 5.61
N LEU A 279 -9.47 -10.24 4.53
CA LEU A 279 -8.83 -10.29 3.21
C LEU A 279 -8.84 -8.91 2.53
N VAL A 280 -9.83 -8.08 2.87
CA VAL A 280 -10.05 -6.74 2.34
C VAL A 280 -10.07 -5.74 3.48
N GLN A 281 -9.55 -4.56 3.26
CA GLN A 281 -9.55 -3.44 4.19
C GLN A 281 -10.42 -2.30 3.64
N GLU A 282 -11.09 -1.59 4.52
CA GLU A 282 -11.84 -0.37 4.23
C GLU A 282 -11.16 0.81 4.95
N PRO A 283 -10.12 1.41 4.34
CA PRO A 283 -9.38 2.52 4.95
C PRO A 283 -10.21 3.81 5.06
N ILE A 284 -11.13 4.00 4.13
CA ILE A 284 -12.10 5.09 4.07
C ILE A 284 -13.46 4.47 3.81
N ALA A 285 -14.53 5.04 4.38
CA ALA A 285 -15.88 4.55 4.18
C ALA A 285 -16.21 4.32 2.70
N GLU A 286 -16.75 3.13 2.39
CA GLU A 286 -17.11 2.69 1.04
C GLU A 286 -15.94 2.60 0.03
N ARG A 287 -14.70 2.57 0.52
CA ARG A 287 -13.51 2.42 -0.32
C ARG A 287 -12.63 1.28 0.19
N PHE A 288 -12.30 0.35 -0.69
CA PHE A 288 -11.68 -0.93 -0.36
C PHE A 288 -10.29 -1.08 -0.97
N THR A 289 -9.40 -1.76 -0.24
CA THR A 289 -8.05 -2.08 -0.71
C THR A 289 -7.63 -3.47 -0.27
N LEU A 290 -6.55 -3.98 -0.86
CA LEU A 290 -5.87 -5.21 -0.45
C LEU A 290 -4.50 -4.92 0.13
N HIS A 291 -4.14 -5.69 1.13
CA HIS A 291 -2.73 -5.76 1.52
C HIS A 291 -1.89 -6.36 0.39
N ALA A 292 -0.71 -5.81 0.11
CA ALA A 292 0.15 -6.21 -1.02
C ALA A 292 0.39 -7.72 -1.11
N VAL A 293 0.60 -8.40 0.03
CA VAL A 293 0.82 -9.87 0.05
C VAL A 293 -0.44 -10.67 -0.25
N VAL A 294 -1.62 -10.21 0.17
CA VAL A 294 -2.90 -10.84 -0.22
C VAL A 294 -3.13 -10.64 -1.71
N ARG A 295 -2.84 -9.43 -2.22
CA ARG A 295 -2.86 -9.12 -3.65
C ARG A 295 -2.04 -10.12 -4.45
N HIS A 296 -0.78 -10.31 -4.09
CA HIS A 296 0.12 -11.24 -4.76
C HIS A 296 -0.41 -12.69 -4.78
N ALA A 297 -0.95 -13.18 -3.66
CA ALA A 297 -1.56 -14.51 -3.57
C ALA A 297 -2.82 -14.66 -4.44
N VAL A 298 -3.59 -13.57 -4.63
CA VAL A 298 -4.81 -13.54 -5.47
C VAL A 298 -4.48 -13.42 -6.94
N LEU A 299 -3.48 -12.61 -7.33
CA LEU A 299 -3.05 -12.44 -8.73
C LEU A 299 -2.72 -13.76 -9.42
N LYS A 300 -2.18 -14.73 -8.68
CA LYS A 300 -1.91 -16.10 -9.19
C LYS A 300 -3.18 -16.89 -9.59
N ARG A 301 -4.38 -16.41 -9.22
CA ARG A 301 -5.67 -17.09 -9.40
C ARG A 301 -6.65 -16.34 -10.30
N THR A 302 -6.30 -15.12 -10.67
CA THR A 302 -7.20 -14.21 -11.40
C THR A 302 -6.45 -13.55 -12.53
N HIS A 303 -7.21 -13.18 -13.57
CA HIS A 303 -6.71 -12.40 -14.69
C HIS A 303 -7.70 -11.26 -14.98
N LEU A 304 -7.17 -10.05 -15.05
CA LEU A 304 -7.87 -8.86 -15.50
C LEU A 304 -6.91 -8.08 -16.40
N PRO A 305 -7.26 -7.79 -17.65
CA PRO A 305 -6.42 -7.00 -18.53
C PRO A 305 -6.13 -5.61 -17.91
N PRO A 306 -4.88 -5.19 -17.80
CA PRO A 306 -4.52 -3.88 -17.22
C PRO A 306 -5.23 -2.71 -17.91
N GLU A 307 -5.40 -2.78 -19.24
CA GLU A 307 -6.07 -1.78 -20.06
C GLU A 307 -7.52 -1.53 -19.58
N ARG A 308 -8.17 -2.56 -19.05
CA ARG A 308 -9.55 -2.42 -18.55
C ARG A 308 -9.62 -1.53 -17.30
N VAL A 309 -8.64 -1.64 -16.42
CA VAL A 309 -8.53 -0.80 -15.21
C VAL A 309 -8.18 0.61 -15.61
N TYR A 310 -7.17 0.76 -16.46
CA TYR A 310 -6.74 2.03 -17.01
C TYR A 310 -7.91 2.78 -17.68
N LEU A 311 -8.55 2.17 -18.67
CA LEU A 311 -9.67 2.79 -19.41
C LEU A 311 -10.83 3.20 -18.49
N HIS A 312 -11.12 2.39 -17.46
CA HIS A 312 -12.13 2.73 -16.47
C HIS A 312 -11.81 4.02 -15.74
N TYR A 313 -10.60 4.15 -15.18
CA TYR A 313 -10.24 5.33 -14.39
C TYR A 313 -10.06 6.57 -15.25
N VAL A 314 -9.45 6.47 -16.42
CA VAL A 314 -9.34 7.60 -17.34
C VAL A 314 -10.74 8.10 -17.74
N SER A 315 -11.65 7.22 -18.16
CA SER A 315 -13.02 7.60 -18.51
C SER A 315 -13.80 8.17 -17.31
N LEU A 316 -13.60 7.61 -16.12
CA LEU A 316 -14.20 8.11 -14.88
C LEU A 316 -13.75 9.54 -14.59
N LEU A 317 -12.45 9.82 -14.70
CA LEU A 317 -11.87 11.12 -14.38
C LEU A 317 -12.15 12.19 -15.46
N GLU A 318 -12.28 11.77 -16.73
CA GLU A 318 -12.76 12.66 -17.79
C GLU A 318 -14.22 13.09 -17.56
N ALA A 319 -15.08 12.16 -17.14
CA ALA A 319 -16.48 12.43 -16.83
C ALA A 319 -16.69 13.18 -15.50
N HIS A 320 -15.79 12.94 -14.52
CA HIS A 320 -15.89 13.43 -13.15
C HIS A 320 -14.56 14.06 -12.69
N PRO A 321 -14.16 15.22 -13.25
CA PRO A 321 -12.91 15.88 -12.89
C PRO A 321 -12.80 16.23 -11.40
N GLU A 322 -13.91 16.45 -10.70
CA GLU A 322 -13.96 16.71 -9.27
C GLU A 322 -13.35 15.58 -8.42
N ARG A 323 -13.22 14.38 -8.98
CA ARG A 323 -12.62 13.21 -8.32
C ARG A 323 -11.09 13.13 -8.46
N LEU A 324 -10.46 14.01 -9.25
CA LEU A 324 -9.02 13.94 -9.55
C LEU A 324 -8.14 13.89 -8.30
N GLU A 325 -8.44 14.68 -7.28
CA GLU A 325 -7.67 14.64 -6.01
C GLU A 325 -7.82 13.29 -5.27
N LEU A 326 -9.03 12.75 -5.25
CA LEU A 326 -9.34 11.51 -4.56
C LEU A 326 -8.75 10.28 -5.28
N GLU A 327 -8.73 10.32 -6.60
CA GLU A 327 -8.31 9.21 -7.46
C GLU A 327 -6.90 9.42 -8.06
N GLN A 328 -6.12 10.36 -7.56
CA GLN A 328 -4.82 10.70 -8.13
C GLN A 328 -3.86 9.50 -8.22
N THR A 329 -3.91 8.56 -7.27
CA THR A 329 -3.08 7.34 -7.32
C THR A 329 -3.45 6.46 -8.53
N HIS A 330 -4.74 6.40 -8.89
CA HIS A 330 -5.19 5.69 -10.09
C HIS A 330 -4.79 6.42 -11.37
N LEU A 331 -4.78 7.77 -11.36
CA LEU A 331 -4.25 8.57 -12.46
C LEU A 331 -2.75 8.29 -12.67
N PHE A 332 -1.96 8.25 -11.60
CA PHE A 332 -0.53 7.93 -11.69
C PHE A 332 -0.28 6.49 -12.17
N SER A 333 -1.09 5.53 -11.72
CA SER A 333 -1.00 4.16 -12.22
C SER A 333 -1.38 4.07 -13.71
N ALA A 334 -2.35 4.87 -14.16
CA ALA A 334 -2.70 4.96 -15.58
C ALA A 334 -1.58 5.63 -16.41
N MET A 335 -0.90 6.61 -15.85
CA MET A 335 0.24 7.28 -16.49
C MET A 335 1.44 6.32 -16.63
N ASP A 336 1.79 5.58 -15.56
CA ASP A 336 2.84 4.55 -15.60
C ASP A 336 2.52 3.47 -16.65
N HIS A 337 1.27 3.02 -16.71
CA HIS A 337 0.82 2.06 -17.74
C HIS A 337 0.98 2.62 -19.16
N ALA A 338 0.54 3.84 -19.42
CA ALA A 338 0.66 4.49 -20.71
C ALA A 338 2.12 4.61 -21.17
N HIS A 339 3.03 4.98 -20.28
CA HIS A 339 4.47 5.05 -20.54
C HIS A 339 5.05 3.68 -20.87
N ARG A 340 4.76 2.65 -20.08
CA ARG A 340 5.28 1.29 -20.29
C ARG A 340 4.81 0.67 -21.59
N THR A 341 3.60 0.98 -22.01
CA THR A 341 3.02 0.47 -23.25
C THR A 341 3.34 1.33 -24.47
N SER A 342 3.94 2.51 -24.26
CA SER A 342 4.20 3.52 -25.30
C SER A 342 2.94 3.90 -26.09
N ASP A 343 1.78 3.91 -25.42
CA ASP A 343 0.51 4.30 -25.99
C ASP A 343 0.35 5.81 -25.97
N LEU A 344 0.63 6.46 -27.14
CA LEU A 344 0.57 7.91 -27.28
C LEU A 344 -0.81 8.48 -27.00
N ASN A 345 -1.90 7.80 -27.38
CA ASN A 345 -3.25 8.27 -27.10
C ASN A 345 -3.55 8.22 -25.60
N ALA A 346 -3.11 7.14 -24.95
CA ALA A 346 -3.19 7.00 -23.50
C ALA A 346 -2.40 8.11 -22.80
N MET A 347 -1.16 8.38 -23.23
CA MET A 347 -0.31 9.44 -22.68
C MET A 347 -0.98 10.80 -22.76
N LEU A 348 -1.51 11.19 -23.91
CA LEU A 348 -2.18 12.49 -24.10
C LEU A 348 -3.39 12.67 -23.17
N ARG A 349 -4.19 11.61 -22.98
CA ARG A 349 -5.36 11.66 -22.10
C ARG A 349 -4.97 11.83 -20.63
N VAL A 350 -3.99 11.07 -20.16
CA VAL A 350 -3.52 11.16 -18.76
C VAL A 350 -2.79 12.48 -18.49
N GLU A 351 -2.02 13.00 -19.44
CA GLU A 351 -1.36 14.31 -19.33
C GLU A 351 -2.37 15.45 -19.20
N GLU A 352 -3.45 15.42 -19.98
CA GLU A 352 -4.54 16.41 -19.86
C GLU A 352 -5.21 16.34 -18.50
N LEU A 353 -5.47 15.14 -17.97
CA LEU A 353 -6.02 14.96 -16.62
C LEU A 353 -5.04 15.44 -15.53
N ALA A 354 -3.75 15.15 -15.69
CA ALA A 354 -2.70 15.61 -14.79
C ALA A 354 -2.60 17.15 -14.78
N ARG A 355 -2.69 17.79 -15.96
CA ARG A 355 -2.74 19.27 -16.08
C ARG A 355 -3.94 19.85 -15.33
N ARG A 356 -5.12 19.28 -15.48
CA ARG A 356 -6.32 19.71 -14.74
C ARG A 356 -6.20 19.53 -13.23
N LEU A 357 -5.46 18.50 -12.77
CA LEU A 357 -5.17 18.33 -11.35
C LEU A 357 -4.22 19.42 -10.83
N ALA A 358 -3.24 19.83 -11.62
CA ALA A 358 -2.28 20.87 -11.26
C ALA A 358 -2.89 22.30 -11.21
N GLU A 359 -3.98 22.55 -11.94
CA GLU A 359 -4.69 23.83 -11.99
C GLU A 359 -5.65 24.05 -10.80
N ARG A 360 -5.86 23.05 -9.96
CA ARG A 360 -6.69 23.09 -8.73
C ARG A 360 -5.88 23.38 -7.48
#